data_f327509849327f080e579ba17316fc6b
#
_entry.id   f327509849327f080e579ba17316fc6b
#
_cell.length_a   1.000
_cell.length_b   1.000
_cell.length_c   1.000
_cell.angle_alpha   90.00
_cell.angle_beta   90.00
_cell.angle_gamma   90.00
#
_symmetry.space_group_name_H-M   'P 1'
#
loop_
_entity.id
_entity.type
_entity.pdbx_description
1 polymer ?
#
loop_
_entity_poly.entity_id
_entity_poly.type
_entity_poly.pdbx_seq_one_letter_code
_entity_poly.pdbx_strand_id
1 'polypeptide(L)'
;MDMYQKRKIRAEKKNNNQEEKLTKVGINWYPGHMAKTKREISEKLDLIDVVFEVIDARIPYSSKNKDIDKMIKNKKRVLIMTKIDMCDIINTNKWIKYYEEKGIKVIPVDLINKKNISEIFKVTEEVNKELNDKRKEKGLKERKVRILILGIPNVGKSTLINTLVGKKATNVGNRPGITRHLEWIRINKDIELLDTPGILWPKLDDDTIAHNLAAMTAIKEEILDTEDIAIYIINTMLKLYKDSIVNRYNLTSYNDVVEVLDMIGKKIGAVRNNETDYEKVYSIILRDLREGYLGKVTFDRL
;
A
#
# COMPACT_ATOMS: atom_id res chain seq x y z
N MET A 1 -39.90 -1.37 12.63
CA MET A 1 -38.93 -1.40 11.52
C MET A 1 -37.79 -2.30 11.97
N ASP A 2 -37.66 -3.45 11.34
CA ASP A 2 -36.64 -4.46 11.67
C ASP A 2 -35.23 -3.94 11.46
N MET A 3 -34.26 -4.40 12.24
CA MET A 3 -32.84 -4.03 12.12
C MET A 3 -32.32 -4.25 10.71
N TYR A 4 -32.73 -5.30 10.02
CA TYR A 4 -32.45 -5.59 8.63
C TYR A 4 -32.94 -4.47 7.69
N GLN A 5 -34.17 -4.02 7.85
CA GLN A 5 -34.74 -2.91 7.06
C GLN A 5 -33.98 -1.58 7.30
N LYS A 6 -33.61 -1.31 8.56
CA LYS A 6 -32.78 -0.11 8.88
C LYS A 6 -31.41 -0.17 8.24
N ARG A 7 -30.76 -1.34 8.17
CA ARG A 7 -29.46 -1.53 7.52
C ARG A 7 -29.56 -1.49 6.00
N LYS A 8 -30.61 -2.10 5.43
CA LYS A 8 -30.89 -2.01 3.99
C LYS A 8 -31.07 -0.56 3.55
N ILE A 9 -31.83 0.24 4.28
CA ILE A 9 -32.02 1.67 4.03
C ILE A 9 -30.71 2.45 4.22
N ARG A 10 -29.85 2.07 5.19
CA ARG A 10 -28.54 2.68 5.36
C ARG A 10 -27.58 2.31 4.22
N ALA A 11 -27.58 1.06 3.78
CA ALA A 11 -26.76 0.59 2.65
C ALA A 11 -27.21 1.22 1.32
N GLU A 12 -28.54 1.30 1.08
CA GLU A 12 -29.11 1.97 -0.09
C GLU A 12 -28.85 3.49 -0.07
N LYS A 13 -28.98 4.14 1.09
CA LYS A 13 -28.61 5.56 1.27
C LYS A 13 -27.12 5.80 1.11
N LYS A 14 -26.25 4.86 1.52
CA LYS A 14 -24.81 4.93 1.30
C LYS A 14 -24.47 4.74 -0.18
N ASN A 15 -25.12 3.82 -0.89
CA ASN A 15 -24.94 3.65 -2.34
C ASN A 15 -25.43 4.89 -3.14
N ASN A 16 -26.62 5.41 -2.82
CA ASN A 16 -27.15 6.63 -3.47
C ASN A 16 -26.41 7.91 -3.03
N ASN A 17 -25.91 7.97 -1.79
CA ASN A 17 -25.08 9.07 -1.32
C ASN A 17 -23.61 8.94 -1.76
N GLN A 18 -23.14 7.79 -2.25
CA GLN A 18 -21.81 7.68 -2.88
C GLN A 18 -21.75 8.43 -4.20
N GLU A 19 -22.84 8.53 -4.96
CA GLU A 19 -22.89 9.41 -6.13
C GLU A 19 -23.01 10.91 -5.76
N GLU A 20 -23.63 11.26 -4.62
CA GLU A 20 -23.78 12.66 -4.17
C GLU A 20 -22.80 13.11 -3.07
N LYS A 21 -22.25 12.19 -2.26
CA LYS A 21 -21.27 12.48 -1.20
C LYS A 21 -19.82 12.34 -1.60
N LEU A 22 -19.52 12.01 -2.85
CA LEU A 22 -18.16 12.03 -3.44
C LEU A 22 -17.46 13.41 -3.34
N THR A 23 -18.10 14.39 -2.74
CA THR A 23 -17.56 15.77 -2.68
C THR A 23 -17.18 16.30 -1.30
N LYS A 24 -17.31 15.56 -0.18
CA LYS A 24 -17.17 16.21 1.15
C LYS A 24 -16.47 15.44 2.29
N VAL A 25 -15.78 14.34 2.11
CA VAL A 25 -14.98 13.76 3.20
C VAL A 25 -13.49 13.88 2.87
N GLY A 26 -12.98 15.08 2.92
CA GLY A 26 -11.53 15.28 3.02
C GLY A 26 -11.05 14.66 4.34
N ILE A 27 -10.53 13.43 4.31
CA ILE A 27 -9.94 12.78 5.47
C ILE A 27 -8.66 13.53 5.81
N ASN A 28 -8.78 14.47 6.76
CA ASN A 28 -7.66 15.18 7.36
C ASN A 28 -6.96 14.26 8.38
N TRP A 29 -6.19 13.30 7.90
CA TRP A 29 -5.38 12.47 8.77
C TRP A 29 -3.90 12.70 8.51
N TYR A 30 -3.32 13.62 9.23
CA TYR A 30 -1.89 13.91 9.18
C TYR A 30 -1.32 13.95 10.59
N PRO A 31 -0.86 12.83 11.14
CA PRO A 31 -0.20 12.81 12.43
C PRO A 31 1.00 13.76 12.46
N GLY A 32 1.15 14.54 13.52
CA GLY A 32 2.23 15.54 13.65
C GLY A 32 3.65 14.97 13.43
N HIS A 33 3.86 13.68 13.71
CA HIS A 33 5.12 13.00 13.41
C HIS A 33 5.42 12.90 11.91
N MET A 34 4.42 12.88 11.01
CA MET A 34 4.66 12.83 9.55
C MET A 34 5.18 14.16 9.02
N ALA A 35 4.68 15.31 9.55
CA ALA A 35 5.23 16.62 9.22
C ALA A 35 6.70 16.74 9.64
N LYS A 36 7.02 16.28 10.86
CA LYS A 36 8.39 16.23 11.37
C LYS A 36 9.28 15.37 10.47
N THR A 37 8.82 14.15 10.15
CA THR A 37 9.57 13.22 9.27
C THR A 37 9.82 13.85 7.90
N LYS A 38 8.83 14.52 7.29
CA LYS A 38 8.98 15.20 6.00
C LYS A 38 10.08 16.28 6.04
N ARG A 39 10.14 17.06 7.13
CA ARG A 39 11.21 18.05 7.32
C ARG A 39 12.57 17.39 7.49
N GLU A 40 12.69 16.39 8.35
CA GLU A 40 13.93 15.65 8.57
C GLU A 40 14.47 14.98 7.30
N ILE A 41 13.59 14.46 6.43
CA ILE A 41 13.97 13.92 5.12
C ILE A 41 14.50 15.03 4.23
N SER A 42 13.80 16.18 4.16
CA SER A 42 14.22 17.32 3.34
C SER A 42 15.61 17.82 3.73
N GLU A 43 15.92 17.87 5.01
CA GLU A 43 17.24 18.25 5.54
C GLU A 43 18.37 17.27 5.14
N LYS A 44 18.04 16.00 4.94
CA LYS A 44 19.01 14.95 4.57
C LYS A 44 19.06 14.66 3.07
N LEU A 45 18.17 15.26 2.29
CA LEU A 45 18.01 14.93 0.87
C LEU A 45 19.28 15.17 0.04
N ASP A 46 20.09 16.18 0.40
CA ASP A 46 21.34 16.47 -0.30
C ASP A 46 22.39 15.36 -0.13
N LEU A 47 22.27 14.56 0.94
CA LEU A 47 23.16 13.41 1.18
C LEU A 47 22.75 12.17 0.37
N ILE A 48 21.58 12.17 -0.25
CA ILE A 48 20.97 11.01 -0.93
C ILE A 48 21.35 11.00 -2.41
N ASP A 49 21.72 9.85 -2.93
CA ASP A 49 22.07 9.63 -4.33
C ASP A 49 20.88 9.10 -5.15
N VAL A 50 20.08 8.20 -4.55
CA VAL A 50 18.92 7.60 -5.20
C VAL A 50 17.77 7.41 -4.20
N VAL A 51 16.53 7.56 -4.67
CA VAL A 51 15.31 7.35 -3.88
C VAL A 51 14.63 6.07 -4.36
N PHE A 52 14.40 5.15 -3.45
CA PHE A 52 13.54 3.99 -3.65
C PHE A 52 12.16 4.31 -3.07
N GLU A 53 11.20 4.58 -3.95
CA GLU A 53 9.80 4.75 -3.57
C GLU A 53 9.11 3.39 -3.60
N VAL A 54 8.67 2.92 -2.44
CA VAL A 54 8.03 1.60 -2.27
C VAL A 54 6.52 1.76 -2.36
N ILE A 55 5.89 1.01 -3.27
CA ILE A 55 4.46 0.99 -3.52
C ILE A 55 3.91 -0.45 -3.48
N ASP A 56 2.60 -0.60 -3.27
CA ASP A 56 1.91 -1.89 -3.21
C ASP A 56 1.32 -2.26 -4.59
N ALA A 57 1.69 -3.39 -5.14
CA ALA A 57 1.25 -3.87 -6.47
C ALA A 57 -0.26 -4.05 -6.58
N ARG A 58 -0.98 -4.19 -5.46
CA ARG A 58 -2.43 -4.33 -5.44
C ARG A 58 -3.16 -2.99 -5.60
N ILE A 59 -2.48 -1.89 -5.27
CA ILE A 59 -2.97 -0.51 -5.35
C ILE A 59 -1.84 0.43 -5.84
N PRO A 60 -1.31 0.21 -7.04
CA PRO A 60 -0.08 0.89 -7.52
C PRO A 60 -0.23 2.41 -7.66
N TYR A 61 -1.43 2.91 -7.97
CA TYR A 61 -1.72 4.35 -8.02
C TYR A 61 -1.99 4.92 -6.63
N SER A 62 -2.90 4.27 -5.89
CA SER A 62 -3.32 4.73 -4.57
C SER A 62 -2.18 4.69 -3.54
N SER A 63 -1.21 3.78 -3.68
CA SER A 63 -0.06 3.69 -2.78
C SER A 63 1.11 4.62 -3.14
N LYS A 64 1.07 5.27 -4.31
CA LYS A 64 2.08 6.24 -4.71
C LYS A 64 1.79 7.61 -4.11
N ASN A 65 2.72 8.11 -3.29
CA ASN A 65 2.55 9.40 -2.63
C ASN A 65 2.91 10.57 -3.55
N LYS A 66 1.90 11.36 -3.94
CA LYS A 66 2.06 12.54 -4.83
C LYS A 66 2.99 13.63 -4.24
N ASP A 67 3.08 13.72 -2.91
CA ASP A 67 3.96 14.70 -2.24
C ASP A 67 5.45 14.33 -2.36
N ILE A 68 5.76 13.05 -2.55
CA ILE A 68 7.14 12.58 -2.76
C ILE A 68 7.70 13.21 -4.04
N ASP A 69 6.92 13.32 -5.11
CA ASP A 69 7.36 13.94 -6.38
C ASP A 69 7.90 15.36 -6.17
N LYS A 70 7.22 16.16 -5.33
CA LYS A 70 7.64 17.52 -5.00
C LYS A 70 8.85 17.56 -4.07
N MET A 71 8.94 16.58 -3.16
CA MET A 71 9.99 16.54 -2.14
C MET A 71 11.34 16.10 -2.70
N ILE A 72 11.37 15.05 -3.53
CA ILE A 72 12.63 14.48 -4.03
C ILE A 72 13.24 15.27 -5.19
N LYS A 73 12.52 16.24 -5.76
CA LYS A 73 12.97 17.11 -6.86
C LYS A 73 13.59 16.28 -8.00
N ASN A 74 14.86 16.59 -8.32
CA ASN A 74 15.61 15.97 -9.43
C ASN A 74 16.45 14.74 -9.00
N LYS A 75 16.17 14.14 -7.85
CA LYS A 75 16.87 12.93 -7.43
C LYS A 75 16.47 11.74 -8.32
N LYS A 76 17.45 10.90 -8.64
CA LYS A 76 17.19 9.63 -9.33
C LYS A 76 16.19 8.81 -8.51
N ARG A 77 15.15 8.31 -9.15
CA ARG A 77 14.08 7.55 -8.48
C ARG A 77 13.88 6.19 -9.12
N VAL A 78 13.61 5.20 -8.28
CA VAL A 78 13.19 3.86 -8.68
C VAL A 78 11.93 3.51 -7.89
N LEU A 79 10.87 3.04 -8.55
CA LEU A 79 9.70 2.48 -7.90
C LEU A 79 9.95 1.01 -7.59
N ILE A 80 9.87 0.65 -6.32
CA ILE A 80 9.92 -0.74 -5.87
C ILE A 80 8.47 -1.19 -5.63
N MET A 81 7.94 -2.00 -6.52
CA MET A 81 6.56 -2.47 -6.45
C MET A 81 6.51 -3.81 -5.72
N THR A 82 6.11 -3.79 -4.46
CA THR A 82 6.06 -4.97 -3.57
C THR A 82 4.76 -5.76 -3.71
N LYS A 83 4.70 -6.93 -3.10
CA LYS A 83 3.51 -7.80 -3.01
C LYS A 83 2.98 -8.26 -4.37
N ILE A 84 3.88 -8.47 -5.34
CA ILE A 84 3.49 -9.00 -6.65
C ILE A 84 2.97 -10.44 -6.59
N ASP A 85 3.26 -11.17 -5.52
CA ASP A 85 2.71 -12.48 -5.19
C ASP A 85 1.20 -12.45 -4.94
N MET A 86 0.66 -11.28 -4.55
CA MET A 86 -0.74 -11.06 -4.18
C MET A 86 -1.52 -10.23 -5.21
N CYS A 87 -0.88 -9.74 -6.28
CA CYS A 87 -1.52 -8.88 -7.26
C CYS A 87 -2.08 -9.62 -8.48
N ASP A 88 -3.05 -9.00 -9.15
CA ASP A 88 -3.45 -9.33 -10.51
C ASP A 88 -2.35 -8.85 -11.46
N ILE A 89 -1.52 -9.78 -11.91
CA ILE A 89 -0.31 -9.47 -12.70
C ILE A 89 -0.65 -8.80 -14.04
N ILE A 90 -1.80 -9.11 -14.65
CA ILE A 90 -2.20 -8.52 -15.93
C ILE A 90 -2.44 -7.03 -15.77
N ASN A 91 -3.22 -6.65 -14.75
CA ASN A 91 -3.50 -5.24 -14.49
C ASN A 91 -2.31 -4.51 -13.88
N THR A 92 -1.52 -5.18 -13.04
CA THR A 92 -0.30 -4.60 -12.46
C THR A 92 0.75 -4.30 -13.55
N ASN A 93 0.90 -5.15 -14.57
CA ASN A 93 1.81 -4.89 -15.69
C ASN A 93 1.43 -3.64 -16.51
N LYS A 94 0.14 -3.29 -16.61
CA LYS A 94 -0.29 -2.02 -17.23
C LYS A 94 0.26 -0.82 -16.43
N TRP A 95 0.22 -0.90 -15.09
CA TRP A 95 0.78 0.14 -14.22
C TRP A 95 2.29 0.22 -14.29
N ILE A 96 3.00 -0.91 -14.39
CA ILE A 96 4.46 -0.93 -14.60
C ILE A 96 4.77 -0.15 -15.88
N LYS A 97 4.14 -0.51 -17.00
CA LYS A 97 4.32 0.17 -18.29
C LYS A 97 4.00 1.65 -18.21
N TYR A 98 2.89 2.03 -17.56
CA TYR A 98 2.50 3.43 -17.35
C TYR A 98 3.58 4.26 -16.64
N TYR A 99 4.25 3.70 -15.62
CA TYR A 99 5.32 4.41 -14.93
C TYR A 99 6.62 4.44 -15.74
N GLU A 100 6.92 3.38 -16.47
CA GLU A 100 8.10 3.31 -17.34
C GLU A 100 7.99 4.28 -18.51
N GLU A 101 6.81 4.44 -19.11
CA GLU A 101 6.52 5.46 -20.13
C GLU A 101 6.70 6.90 -19.61
N LYS A 102 6.60 7.10 -18.31
CA LYS A 102 6.93 8.36 -17.61
C LYS A 102 8.40 8.50 -17.24
N GLY A 103 9.25 7.60 -17.69
CA GLY A 103 10.68 7.61 -17.42
C GLY A 103 11.05 7.17 -16.01
N ILE A 104 10.16 6.48 -15.29
CA ILE A 104 10.41 5.99 -13.93
C ILE A 104 10.69 4.49 -14.00
N LYS A 105 11.90 4.07 -13.61
CA LYS A 105 12.23 2.64 -13.53
C LYS A 105 11.39 1.97 -12.45
N VAL A 106 10.77 0.84 -12.79
CA VAL A 106 9.96 0.03 -11.86
C VAL A 106 10.62 -1.33 -11.65
N ILE A 107 10.71 -1.76 -10.40
CA ILE A 107 11.19 -3.10 -10.04
C ILE A 107 10.07 -3.81 -9.26
N PRO A 108 9.31 -4.71 -9.90
CA PRO A 108 8.33 -5.53 -9.22
C PRO A 108 9.03 -6.62 -8.39
N VAL A 109 8.70 -6.73 -7.10
CA VAL A 109 9.38 -7.65 -6.17
C VAL A 109 8.39 -8.49 -5.35
N ASP A 110 8.74 -9.76 -5.18
CA ASP A 110 8.13 -10.65 -4.21
C ASP A 110 9.11 -10.83 -3.04
N LEU A 111 8.82 -10.17 -1.94
CA LEU A 111 9.69 -10.17 -0.76
C LEU A 111 9.60 -11.48 0.03
N ILE A 112 8.51 -12.24 -0.11
CA ILE A 112 8.32 -13.53 0.58
C ILE A 112 9.16 -14.60 -0.12
N ASN A 113 9.03 -14.72 -1.44
CA ASN A 113 9.76 -15.71 -2.25
C ASN A 113 11.10 -15.16 -2.78
N LYS A 114 11.49 -13.93 -2.37
CA LYS A 114 12.74 -13.25 -2.76
C LYS A 114 12.94 -13.12 -4.27
N LYS A 115 11.85 -12.95 -5.04
CA LYS A 115 11.94 -12.78 -6.50
C LYS A 115 12.32 -11.34 -6.85
N ASN A 116 13.17 -11.19 -7.86
CA ASN A 116 13.63 -9.91 -8.41
C ASN A 116 14.44 -9.03 -7.45
N ILE A 117 14.89 -9.57 -6.31
CA ILE A 117 15.74 -8.81 -5.36
C ILE A 117 17.09 -8.48 -6.00
N SER A 118 17.64 -9.35 -6.85
CA SER A 118 18.88 -9.11 -7.59
C SER A 118 18.82 -7.86 -8.48
N GLU A 119 17.66 -7.51 -9.02
CA GLU A 119 17.50 -6.31 -9.86
C GLU A 119 17.69 -5.02 -9.04
N ILE A 120 17.32 -5.02 -7.76
CA ILE A 120 17.58 -3.89 -6.86
C ILE A 120 19.07 -3.68 -6.68
N PHE A 121 19.83 -4.77 -6.48
CA PHE A 121 21.30 -4.69 -6.34
C PHE A 121 21.95 -4.21 -7.64
N LYS A 122 21.55 -4.72 -8.82
CA LYS A 122 22.07 -4.26 -10.12
C LYS A 122 21.88 -2.76 -10.31
N VAL A 123 20.67 -2.24 -10.08
CA VAL A 123 20.39 -0.80 -10.18
C VAL A 123 21.24 0.00 -9.19
N THR A 124 21.42 -0.53 -7.99
CA THR A 124 22.24 0.13 -6.98
C THR A 124 23.71 0.16 -7.37
N GLU A 125 24.23 -0.92 -7.96
CA GLU A 125 25.60 -1.00 -8.49
C GLU A 125 25.82 -0.02 -9.65
N GLU A 126 24.88 0.10 -10.58
CA GLU A 126 24.91 1.09 -11.66
C GLU A 126 25.02 2.51 -11.10
N VAL A 127 24.18 2.86 -10.10
CA VAL A 127 24.21 4.17 -9.44
C VAL A 127 25.54 4.39 -8.70
N ASN A 128 26.04 3.35 -8.01
CA ASN A 128 27.31 3.42 -7.27
C ASN A 128 28.48 3.66 -8.21
N LYS A 129 28.50 2.99 -9.35
CA LYS A 129 29.53 3.17 -10.40
C LYS A 129 29.47 4.59 -10.94
N GLU A 130 28.31 5.06 -11.44
CA GLU A 130 28.16 6.44 -11.94
C GLU A 130 28.60 7.50 -10.91
N LEU A 131 28.26 7.28 -9.64
CA LEU A 131 28.65 8.17 -8.54
C LEU A 131 30.19 8.24 -8.39
N ASN A 132 30.83 7.07 -8.32
CA ASN A 132 32.26 6.99 -8.02
C ASN A 132 33.13 7.35 -9.22
N ASP A 133 32.68 7.11 -10.46
CA ASP A 133 33.33 7.60 -11.67
C ASP A 133 33.37 9.14 -11.69
N LYS A 134 32.23 9.80 -11.43
CA LYS A 134 32.17 11.28 -11.32
C LYS A 134 33.03 11.85 -10.17
N ARG A 135 33.16 11.10 -9.09
CA ARG A 135 34.01 11.50 -7.95
C ARG A 135 35.48 11.38 -8.30
N LYS A 136 35.85 10.29 -8.98
CA LYS A 136 37.21 10.05 -9.45
C LYS A 136 37.68 11.14 -10.43
N GLU A 137 36.80 11.53 -11.37
CA GLU A 137 37.08 12.66 -12.30
C GLU A 137 37.38 13.98 -11.55
N LYS A 138 36.80 14.18 -10.37
CA LYS A 138 37.02 15.35 -9.50
C LYS A 138 38.15 15.15 -8.48
N GLY A 139 38.92 14.08 -8.55
CA GLY A 139 39.97 13.76 -7.59
C GLY A 139 39.47 13.41 -6.18
N LEU A 140 38.19 13.05 -6.01
CA LEU A 140 37.61 12.72 -4.73
C LEU A 140 37.64 11.21 -4.48
N LYS A 141 37.78 10.82 -3.21
CA LYS A 141 37.74 9.40 -2.80
C LYS A 141 36.36 8.79 -3.07
N GLU A 142 36.35 7.51 -3.40
CA GLU A 142 35.14 6.72 -3.51
C GLU A 142 34.33 6.72 -2.18
N ARG A 143 33.02 6.63 -2.29
CA ARG A 143 32.13 6.49 -1.14
C ARG A 143 30.96 5.57 -1.45
N LYS A 144 30.32 5.11 -0.41
CA LYS A 144 29.09 4.32 -0.51
C LYS A 144 27.97 5.13 -1.15
N VAL A 145 27.13 4.43 -1.94
CA VAL A 145 25.86 4.99 -2.39
C VAL A 145 24.87 5.08 -1.22
N ARG A 146 24.19 6.20 -1.14
CA ARG A 146 23.17 6.48 -0.12
C ARG A 146 21.79 6.44 -0.72
N ILE A 147 21.00 5.50 -0.24
CA ILE A 147 19.63 5.23 -0.70
C ILE A 147 18.66 5.76 0.34
N LEU A 148 17.68 6.53 -0.09
CA LEU A 148 16.54 6.90 0.73
C LEU A 148 15.36 5.96 0.39
N ILE A 149 14.79 5.27 1.39
CA ILE A 149 13.57 4.49 1.20
C ILE A 149 12.37 5.31 1.66
N LEU A 150 11.44 5.53 0.74
CA LEU A 150 10.18 6.23 0.97
C LEU A 150 8.99 5.33 0.63
N GLY A 151 7.83 5.66 1.15
CA GLY A 151 6.56 5.01 0.84
C GLY A 151 5.57 5.14 1.99
N ILE A 152 4.32 4.86 1.71
CA ILE A 152 3.25 4.89 2.70
C ILE A 152 3.43 3.78 3.76
N PRO A 153 2.70 3.81 4.89
CA PRO A 153 2.72 2.72 5.84
C PRO A 153 2.34 1.37 5.20
N ASN A 154 2.88 0.29 5.72
CA ASN A 154 2.55 -1.11 5.38
C ASN A 154 2.75 -1.56 3.92
N VAL A 155 3.42 -0.78 3.09
CA VAL A 155 3.80 -1.19 1.71
C VAL A 155 4.97 -2.17 1.65
N GLY A 156 5.58 -2.52 2.79
CA GLY A 156 6.67 -3.50 2.83
C GLY A 156 8.08 -2.91 2.91
N LYS A 157 8.25 -1.61 3.26
CA LYS A 157 9.57 -0.97 3.42
C LYS A 157 10.51 -1.74 4.36
N SER A 158 10.08 -2.00 5.59
CA SER A 158 10.87 -2.72 6.59
C SER A 158 11.18 -4.17 6.16
N THR A 159 10.24 -4.82 5.49
CA THR A 159 10.46 -6.15 4.91
C THR A 159 11.51 -6.12 3.80
N LEU A 160 11.44 -5.12 2.91
CA LEU A 160 12.43 -4.90 1.86
C LEU A 160 13.82 -4.68 2.46
N ILE A 161 13.95 -3.81 3.47
CA ILE A 161 15.21 -3.52 4.16
C ILE A 161 15.79 -4.80 4.75
N ASN A 162 14.99 -5.57 5.50
CA ASN A 162 15.44 -6.81 6.10
C ASN A 162 15.88 -7.84 5.04
N THR A 163 15.19 -7.88 3.90
CA THR A 163 15.56 -8.74 2.78
C THR A 163 16.89 -8.33 2.15
N LEU A 164 17.13 -7.03 1.98
CA LEU A 164 18.38 -6.50 1.42
C LEU A 164 19.57 -6.69 2.37
N VAL A 165 19.36 -6.55 3.68
CA VAL A 165 20.39 -6.76 4.70
C VAL A 165 20.66 -8.26 4.94
N GLY A 166 19.73 -9.13 4.60
CA GLY A 166 19.82 -10.57 4.84
C GLY A 166 19.59 -11.00 6.30
N LYS A 167 19.23 -10.07 7.18
CA LYS A 167 18.92 -10.30 8.59
C LYS A 167 17.90 -9.28 9.10
N LYS A 168 17.35 -9.49 10.31
CA LYS A 168 16.43 -8.54 10.93
C LYS A 168 17.19 -7.26 11.34
N ALA A 169 17.11 -6.24 10.52
CA ALA A 169 17.69 -4.92 10.76
C ALA A 169 16.65 -3.91 11.27
N THR A 170 15.38 -4.07 10.88
CA THR A 170 14.27 -3.20 11.30
C THR A 170 13.08 -4.03 11.79
N ASN A 171 12.20 -3.41 12.59
CA ASN A 171 10.97 -4.06 13.04
C ASN A 171 9.93 -4.09 11.93
N VAL A 172 9.29 -5.24 11.75
CA VAL A 172 8.22 -5.47 10.78
C VAL A 172 6.91 -5.74 11.50
N GLY A 173 5.82 -5.19 11.00
CA GLY A 173 4.47 -5.50 11.48
C GLY A 173 3.40 -4.84 10.63
N ASN A 174 2.16 -5.31 10.78
CA ASN A 174 1.01 -4.88 9.98
C ASN A 174 0.29 -3.64 10.55
N ARG A 175 0.88 -2.95 11.55
CA ARG A 175 0.32 -1.72 12.13
C ARG A 175 1.06 -0.50 11.60
N PRO A 176 0.35 0.58 11.18
CA PRO A 176 0.99 1.83 10.79
C PRO A 176 1.82 2.44 11.94
N GLY A 177 3.03 2.96 11.63
CA GLY A 177 3.86 3.70 12.60
C GLY A 177 4.84 2.86 13.41
N ILE A 178 5.27 1.70 12.90
CA ILE A 178 6.29 0.86 13.55
C ILE A 178 7.66 1.52 13.51
N THR A 179 8.11 2.01 12.35
CA THR A 179 9.30 2.84 12.23
C THR A 179 8.95 4.27 12.67
N ARG A 180 9.65 4.80 13.67
CA ARG A 180 9.35 6.11 14.29
C ARG A 180 10.37 7.20 13.97
N HIS A 181 11.59 6.82 13.61
CA HIS A 181 12.71 7.74 13.38
C HIS A 181 13.46 7.37 12.10
N LEU A 182 14.18 8.35 11.54
CA LEU A 182 15.10 8.11 10.44
C LEU A 182 16.35 7.40 10.97
N GLU A 183 16.73 6.30 10.33
CA GLU A 183 17.89 5.51 10.75
C GLU A 183 18.76 5.14 9.54
N TRP A 184 20.08 5.31 9.67
CA TRP A 184 21.04 4.84 8.68
C TRP A 184 21.35 3.35 8.89
N ILE A 185 21.09 2.55 7.88
CA ILE A 185 21.32 1.11 7.88
C ILE A 185 22.37 0.78 6.84
N ARG A 186 23.46 0.13 7.28
CA ARG A 186 24.47 -0.39 6.36
C ARG A 186 24.03 -1.73 5.80
N ILE A 187 23.88 -1.80 4.47
CA ILE A 187 23.53 -3.05 3.78
C ILE A 187 24.79 -3.86 3.53
N ASN A 188 25.81 -3.26 2.92
CA ASN A 188 27.11 -3.88 2.67
C ASN A 188 28.23 -2.82 2.68
N LYS A 189 29.40 -3.13 2.11
CA LYS A 189 30.54 -2.20 2.05
C LYS A 189 30.26 -0.97 1.16
N ASP A 190 29.38 -1.10 0.17
CA ASP A 190 29.14 -0.11 -0.89
C ASP A 190 27.81 0.63 -0.75
N ILE A 191 26.90 0.16 0.14
CA ILE A 191 25.52 0.64 0.25
C ILE A 191 25.17 1.04 1.67
N GLU A 192 24.69 2.27 1.84
CA GLU A 192 24.01 2.78 3.05
C GLU A 192 22.58 3.17 2.69
N LEU A 193 21.64 2.84 3.56
CA LEU A 193 20.22 3.08 3.36
C LEU A 193 19.68 3.91 4.51
N LEU A 194 18.88 4.94 4.20
CA LEU A 194 18.12 5.70 5.19
C LEU A 194 16.68 5.15 5.24
N ASP A 195 16.37 4.43 6.34
CA ASP A 195 15.00 4.00 6.61
C ASP A 195 14.16 5.17 7.11
N THR A 196 12.92 5.23 6.67
CA THR A 196 11.98 6.29 7.05
C THR A 196 10.66 5.72 7.55
N PRO A 197 10.01 6.39 8.50
CA PRO A 197 8.61 6.14 8.80
C PRO A 197 7.76 6.20 7.53
N GLY A 198 6.64 5.46 7.51
CA GLY A 198 5.68 5.58 6.41
C GLY A 198 5.10 7.00 6.37
N ILE A 199 5.08 7.60 5.19
CA ILE A 199 4.58 8.96 4.98
C ILE A 199 3.37 8.91 4.07
N LEU A 200 2.23 9.43 4.58
CA LEU A 200 1.05 9.76 3.79
C LEU A 200 1.03 11.26 3.52
N TRP A 201 0.24 11.68 2.54
CA TRP A 201 -0.02 13.11 2.31
C TRP A 201 -1.16 13.61 3.22
N PRO A 202 -1.19 14.93 3.53
CA PRO A 202 -2.06 15.48 4.56
C PRO A 202 -3.54 15.34 4.31
N LYS A 203 -3.95 15.30 3.03
CA LYS A 203 -5.34 15.31 2.62
C LYS A 203 -5.59 14.26 1.56
N LEU A 204 -6.46 13.31 1.86
CA LEU A 204 -6.95 12.32 0.92
C LEU A 204 -8.25 12.87 0.32
N ASP A 205 -8.13 13.55 -0.83
CA ASP A 205 -9.27 14.20 -1.50
C ASP A 205 -10.07 13.22 -2.38
N ASP A 206 -9.57 12.00 -2.58
CA ASP A 206 -10.18 10.97 -3.40
C ASP A 206 -10.62 9.80 -2.51
N ASP A 207 -11.92 9.58 -2.42
CA ASP A 207 -12.51 8.53 -1.58
C ASP A 207 -12.07 7.13 -2.01
N THR A 208 -11.87 6.89 -3.31
CA THR A 208 -11.37 5.62 -3.82
C THR A 208 -9.96 5.35 -3.31
N ILE A 209 -9.08 6.35 -3.36
CA ILE A 209 -7.73 6.25 -2.80
C ILE A 209 -7.79 5.98 -1.31
N ALA A 210 -8.63 6.70 -0.56
CA ALA A 210 -8.78 6.53 0.88
C ALA A 210 -9.24 5.11 1.25
N HIS A 211 -10.25 4.57 0.55
CA HIS A 211 -10.73 3.21 0.75
C HIS A 211 -9.69 2.16 0.35
N ASN A 212 -8.99 2.34 -0.77
CA ASN A 212 -7.89 1.46 -1.17
C ASN A 212 -6.78 1.40 -0.11
N LEU A 213 -6.39 2.55 0.43
CA LEU A 213 -5.38 2.66 1.48
C LEU A 213 -5.83 2.00 2.78
N ALA A 214 -7.10 2.16 3.17
CA ALA A 214 -7.68 1.53 4.36
C ALA A 214 -7.81 0.01 4.19
N ALA A 215 -8.32 -0.46 3.06
CA ALA A 215 -8.42 -1.88 2.74
C ALA A 215 -7.07 -2.58 2.82
N MET A 216 -5.97 -1.89 2.41
CA MET A 216 -4.60 -2.42 2.43
C MET A 216 -3.79 -2.03 3.67
N THR A 217 -4.42 -1.58 4.76
CA THR A 217 -3.80 -1.20 6.05
C THR A 217 -2.81 -0.03 6.01
N ALA A 218 -2.81 0.78 4.96
CA ALA A 218 -1.90 1.92 4.87
C ALA A 218 -2.31 3.07 5.81
N ILE A 219 -3.60 3.16 6.15
CA ILE A 219 -4.17 4.05 7.16
C ILE A 219 -4.80 3.23 8.29
N LYS A 220 -4.95 3.85 9.46
CA LYS A 220 -5.57 3.18 10.61
C LYS A 220 -7.06 2.97 10.37
N GLU A 221 -7.58 1.81 10.78
CA GLU A 221 -9.00 1.45 10.66
C GLU A 221 -9.91 2.43 11.43
N GLU A 222 -9.41 3.03 12.52
CA GLU A 222 -10.14 4.00 13.34
C GLU A 222 -10.54 5.29 12.57
N ILE A 223 -9.98 5.51 11.38
CA ILE A 223 -10.23 6.70 10.56
C ILE A 223 -11.41 6.52 9.62
N LEU A 224 -11.63 5.30 9.15
CA LEU A 224 -12.78 4.89 8.36
C LEU A 224 -13.52 3.79 9.11
N ASP A 225 -14.85 3.84 9.08
CA ASP A 225 -15.69 2.79 9.64
C ASP A 225 -15.34 1.44 8.99
N THR A 226 -15.11 0.40 9.80
CA THR A 226 -14.79 -0.95 9.33
C THR A 226 -15.91 -1.51 8.43
N GLU A 227 -17.17 -1.12 8.70
CA GLU A 227 -18.31 -1.44 7.84
C GLU A 227 -18.13 -0.83 6.45
N ASP A 228 -17.78 0.45 6.36
CA ASP A 228 -17.59 1.14 5.07
C ASP A 228 -16.48 0.50 4.24
N ILE A 229 -15.37 0.14 4.90
CA ILE A 229 -14.25 -0.54 4.23
C ILE A 229 -14.69 -1.94 3.73
N ALA A 230 -15.40 -2.71 4.55
CA ALA A 230 -15.87 -4.05 4.17
C ALA A 230 -16.85 -4.01 2.99
N ILE A 231 -17.81 -3.08 3.01
CA ILE A 231 -18.76 -2.85 1.91
C ILE A 231 -18.01 -2.43 0.63
N TYR A 232 -17.04 -1.54 0.74
CA TYR A 232 -16.18 -1.15 -0.38
C TYR A 232 -15.43 -2.34 -0.99
N ILE A 233 -14.85 -3.20 -0.13
CA ILE A 233 -14.15 -4.41 -0.59
C ILE A 233 -15.12 -5.34 -1.33
N ILE A 234 -16.32 -5.63 -0.76
CA ILE A 234 -17.31 -6.48 -1.41
C ILE A 234 -17.69 -5.94 -2.78
N ASN A 235 -18.07 -4.65 -2.86
CA ASN A 235 -18.49 -4.03 -4.11
C ASN A 235 -17.37 -4.06 -5.16
N THR A 236 -16.13 -3.77 -4.75
CA THR A 236 -14.96 -3.82 -5.62
C THR A 236 -14.70 -5.25 -6.12
N MET A 237 -14.77 -6.24 -5.22
CA MET A 237 -14.57 -7.64 -5.57
C MET A 237 -15.67 -8.16 -6.50
N LEU A 238 -16.94 -7.85 -6.23
CA LEU A 238 -18.05 -8.25 -7.09
C LEU A 238 -17.97 -7.63 -8.49
N LYS A 239 -17.45 -6.39 -8.58
CA LYS A 239 -17.26 -5.69 -9.84
C LYS A 239 -16.08 -6.22 -10.65
N LEU A 240 -14.94 -6.47 -9.99
CA LEU A 240 -13.65 -6.72 -10.66
C LEU A 240 -13.21 -8.19 -10.61
N TYR A 241 -13.61 -8.93 -9.58
CA TYR A 241 -13.13 -10.29 -9.27
C TYR A 241 -14.28 -11.17 -8.73
N LYS A 242 -15.42 -11.12 -9.40
CA LYS A 242 -16.67 -11.77 -8.97
C LYS A 242 -16.46 -13.25 -8.61
N ASP A 243 -15.79 -14.01 -9.45
CA ASP A 243 -15.58 -15.44 -9.22
C ASP A 243 -14.76 -15.73 -7.96
N SER A 244 -13.78 -14.88 -7.64
CA SER A 244 -12.96 -15.05 -6.44
C SER A 244 -13.77 -14.91 -5.16
N ILE A 245 -14.61 -13.87 -5.02
CA ILE A 245 -15.43 -13.67 -3.83
C ILE A 245 -16.58 -14.69 -3.76
N VAL A 246 -17.20 -15.01 -4.90
CA VAL A 246 -18.25 -16.03 -4.99
C VAL A 246 -17.72 -17.39 -4.53
N ASN A 247 -16.56 -17.82 -5.05
CA ASN A 247 -15.96 -19.10 -4.68
C ASN A 247 -15.51 -19.12 -3.20
N ARG A 248 -14.95 -18.02 -2.70
CA ARG A 248 -14.45 -17.94 -1.32
C ARG A 248 -15.58 -18.15 -0.30
N TYR A 249 -16.72 -17.53 -0.52
CA TYR A 249 -17.83 -17.52 0.44
C TYR A 249 -19.03 -18.38 0.03
N ASN A 250 -18.95 -19.08 -1.12
CA ASN A 250 -20.04 -19.85 -1.71
C ASN A 250 -21.31 -19.00 -1.91
N LEU A 251 -21.14 -17.81 -2.46
CA LEU A 251 -22.27 -16.92 -2.71
C LEU A 251 -23.16 -17.51 -3.80
N THR A 252 -24.47 -17.48 -3.54
CA THR A 252 -25.52 -17.86 -4.50
C THR A 252 -26.15 -16.62 -5.10
N SER A 253 -27.44 -16.63 -5.41
CA SER A 253 -28.16 -15.43 -5.83
C SER A 253 -28.32 -14.45 -4.65
N TYR A 254 -28.03 -13.18 -4.90
CA TYR A 254 -28.17 -12.07 -3.96
C TYR A 254 -28.69 -10.84 -4.70
N ASN A 255 -29.47 -10.00 -3.99
CA ASN A 255 -30.06 -8.78 -4.54
C ASN A 255 -29.28 -7.52 -4.08
N ASP A 256 -28.65 -7.59 -2.92
CA ASP A 256 -27.94 -6.46 -2.33
C ASP A 256 -26.73 -6.91 -1.48
N VAL A 257 -25.93 -5.95 -1.03
CA VAL A 257 -24.74 -6.19 -0.24
C VAL A 257 -25.04 -6.75 1.15
N VAL A 258 -26.22 -6.49 1.71
CA VAL A 258 -26.60 -7.02 3.03
C VAL A 258 -26.83 -8.51 2.96
N GLU A 259 -27.50 -9.00 1.90
CA GLU A 259 -27.62 -10.43 1.65
C GLU A 259 -26.27 -11.11 1.47
N VAL A 260 -25.32 -10.46 0.80
CA VAL A 260 -23.94 -10.96 0.67
C VAL A 260 -23.27 -11.06 2.06
N LEU A 261 -23.39 -10.05 2.90
CA LEU A 261 -22.87 -10.05 4.27
C LEU A 261 -23.48 -11.18 5.10
N ASP A 262 -24.81 -11.40 5.01
CA ASP A 262 -25.48 -12.49 5.72
C ASP A 262 -25.03 -13.87 5.24
N MET A 263 -24.83 -14.05 3.93
CA MET A 263 -24.31 -15.29 3.38
C MET A 263 -22.87 -15.55 3.85
N ILE A 264 -22.04 -14.51 3.88
CA ILE A 264 -20.68 -14.59 4.45
C ILE A 264 -20.76 -14.97 5.92
N GLY A 265 -21.62 -14.32 6.71
CA GLY A 265 -21.81 -14.58 8.13
C GLY A 265 -22.20 -16.04 8.40
N LYS A 266 -23.13 -16.58 7.64
CA LYS A 266 -23.53 -18.00 7.70
C LYS A 266 -22.34 -18.92 7.35
N LYS A 267 -21.61 -18.61 6.27
CA LYS A 267 -20.47 -19.41 5.78
C LYS A 267 -19.32 -19.51 6.80
N ILE A 268 -19.03 -18.42 7.52
CA ILE A 268 -17.93 -18.37 8.49
C ILE A 268 -18.36 -18.67 9.93
N GLY A 269 -19.63 -18.99 10.16
CA GLY A 269 -20.17 -19.23 11.49
C GLY A 269 -20.22 -17.98 12.37
N ALA A 270 -20.37 -16.79 11.76
CA ALA A 270 -20.57 -15.52 12.46
C ALA A 270 -22.07 -15.22 12.62
N VAL A 271 -22.79 -16.14 13.28
CA VAL A 271 -24.21 -16.01 13.59
C VAL A 271 -24.41 -16.17 15.08
N ARG A 272 -25.13 -15.24 15.71
CA ARG A 272 -25.48 -15.26 17.13
C ARG A 272 -26.98 -14.97 17.29
N ASN A 273 -27.71 -15.83 18.02
CA ASN A 273 -29.17 -15.71 18.21
C ASN A 273 -29.93 -15.53 16.89
N ASN A 274 -29.61 -16.31 15.86
CA ASN A 274 -30.14 -16.23 14.50
C ASN A 274 -29.89 -14.88 13.77
N GLU A 275 -29.06 -14.01 14.30
CA GLU A 275 -28.63 -12.76 13.64
C GLU A 275 -27.16 -12.83 13.25
N THR A 276 -26.81 -12.16 12.15
CA THR A 276 -25.42 -12.07 11.67
C THR A 276 -24.60 -11.14 12.57
N ASP A 277 -23.47 -11.63 13.07
CA ASP A 277 -22.44 -10.83 13.75
C ASP A 277 -21.60 -10.07 12.70
N TYR A 278 -22.11 -8.90 12.31
CA TYR A 278 -21.51 -8.11 11.23
C TYR A 278 -20.09 -7.61 11.54
N GLU A 279 -19.77 -7.28 12.80
CA GLU A 279 -18.42 -6.86 13.18
C GLU A 279 -17.41 -7.97 12.89
N LYS A 280 -17.77 -9.21 13.19
CA LYS A 280 -16.95 -10.36 12.85
C LYS A 280 -16.87 -10.58 11.34
N VAL A 281 -17.96 -10.38 10.61
CA VAL A 281 -17.98 -10.48 9.14
C VAL A 281 -17.04 -9.44 8.52
N TYR A 282 -17.13 -8.17 8.93
CA TYR A 282 -16.27 -7.10 8.43
C TYR A 282 -14.80 -7.43 8.68
N SER A 283 -14.44 -7.79 9.90
CA SER A 283 -13.07 -8.17 10.28
C SER A 283 -12.52 -9.32 9.42
N ILE A 284 -13.34 -10.32 9.10
CA ILE A 284 -12.96 -11.46 8.27
C ILE A 284 -12.76 -11.03 6.81
N ILE A 285 -13.63 -10.19 6.25
CA ILE A 285 -13.50 -9.69 4.88
C ILE A 285 -12.18 -8.91 4.72
N LEU A 286 -11.88 -8.02 5.66
CA LEU A 286 -10.63 -7.27 5.65
C LEU A 286 -9.41 -8.19 5.74
N ARG A 287 -9.44 -9.16 6.66
CA ARG A 287 -8.38 -10.16 6.80
C ARG A 287 -8.20 -10.96 5.52
N ASP A 288 -9.29 -11.49 4.95
CA ASP A 288 -9.25 -12.35 3.77
C ASP A 288 -8.69 -11.64 2.54
N LEU A 289 -8.95 -10.33 2.39
CA LEU A 289 -8.30 -9.51 1.36
C LEU A 289 -6.79 -9.36 1.62
N ARG A 290 -6.43 -9.04 2.86
CA ARG A 290 -5.05 -8.73 3.26
C ARG A 290 -4.12 -9.94 3.21
N GLU A 291 -4.67 -11.10 3.53
CA GLU A 291 -3.95 -12.38 3.52
C GLU A 291 -4.03 -13.12 2.17
N GLY A 292 -4.77 -12.57 1.18
CA GLY A 292 -4.88 -13.11 -0.16
C GLY A 292 -5.90 -14.24 -0.32
N TYR A 293 -6.75 -14.51 0.67
CA TYR A 293 -7.81 -15.51 0.56
C TYR A 293 -8.91 -15.12 -0.45
N LEU A 294 -9.00 -13.83 -0.81
CA LEU A 294 -9.87 -13.35 -1.90
C LEU A 294 -9.19 -13.42 -3.29
N GLY A 295 -8.03 -14.10 -3.37
CA GLY A 295 -7.28 -14.24 -4.62
C GLY A 295 -6.32 -13.08 -4.90
N LYS A 296 -5.75 -13.08 -6.10
CA LYS A 296 -4.81 -12.06 -6.54
C LYS A 296 -5.58 -10.87 -7.12
N VAL A 297 -5.39 -9.69 -6.52
CA VAL A 297 -6.18 -8.50 -6.85
C VAL A 297 -5.31 -7.29 -7.13
N THR A 298 -5.79 -6.41 -8.00
CA THR A 298 -5.28 -5.05 -8.18
C THR A 298 -6.50 -4.14 -8.27
N PHE A 299 -6.72 -3.28 -7.29
CA PHE A 299 -7.93 -2.45 -7.20
C PHE A 299 -7.86 -1.22 -8.09
N ASP A 300 -6.68 -0.59 -8.20
CA ASP A 300 -6.48 0.52 -9.14
C ASP A 300 -6.63 0.06 -10.60
N ARG A 301 -7.28 0.88 -11.42
CA ARG A 301 -7.47 0.68 -12.86
C ARG A 301 -6.91 1.87 -13.64
N LEU A 302 -6.33 1.59 -14.82
CA LEU A 302 -5.96 2.59 -15.83
C LEU A 302 -7.12 2.84 -16.78
#